data_dafa7ef5ec3da54b3b24d82b871c1508
#
_entry.id   dafa7ef5ec3da54b3b24d82b871c1508
#
_cell.length_a   1.000
_cell.length_b   1.000
_cell.length_c   1.000
_cell.angle_alpha   90.00
_cell.angle_beta   90.00
_cell.angle_gamma   90.00
#
_symmetry.space_group_name_H-M   'P 1'
#
loop_
_entity.id
_entity.type
_entity.pdbx_description
1 polymer ?
#
loop_
_entity_poly.entity_id
_entity_poly.type
_entity_poly.pdbx_seq_one_letter_code
_entity_poly.pdbx_strand_id
1 'polypeptide(L)'
;MGRTEVLTPVAVFDPIEIEDSVVERASLHNISIMTKLLSSPYVGQKIEVFKANMIIPQISSAEEPPVGAYVDFIEIPTICPICGGTTLKVKDNESEMLKCTNSNCEGKFINRLNHFVGKKGLDIKGLSLMTLEKLINWGWVSCLSDIFNLKSYKQEWITKPGFGIKSVDNILNAIENSRTCNLSNFITALGIPLIGTTVSKDLTKYFNSWESFQSAI
;
A
#
# COMPACT_ATOMS: atom_id res chain seq x y z
N MET A 1 4.40 1.08 -3.38
CA MET A 1 4.73 -0.21 -2.74
C MET A 1 3.52 -0.70 -1.95
N GLY A 2 3.16 -1.97 -2.04
CA GLY A 2 2.05 -2.55 -1.28
C GLY A 2 2.50 -3.10 0.07
N ARG A 3 1.53 -3.50 0.94
CA ARG A 3 1.80 -4.19 2.22
C ARG A 3 2.55 -5.52 2.04
N THR A 4 2.44 -6.13 0.86
CA THR A 4 3.05 -7.40 0.46
C THR A 4 4.48 -7.24 -0.08
N GLU A 5 5.15 -6.11 0.20
CA GLU A 5 6.53 -5.84 -0.21
C GLU A 5 6.72 -5.58 -1.70
N VAL A 6 5.67 -5.73 -2.51
CA VAL A 6 5.71 -5.58 -3.96
C VAL A 6 5.81 -4.11 -4.35
N LEU A 7 6.77 -3.82 -5.22
CA LEU A 7 6.91 -2.57 -5.94
C LEU A 7 6.15 -2.71 -7.25
N THR A 8 5.01 -2.04 -7.35
CA THR A 8 4.17 -2.08 -8.55
C THR A 8 4.62 -0.99 -9.50
N PRO A 9 4.98 -1.30 -10.77
CA PRO A 9 5.29 -0.30 -11.76
C PRO A 9 4.03 0.48 -12.16
N VAL A 10 4.20 1.77 -12.36
CA VAL A 10 3.16 2.71 -12.77
C VAL A 10 3.70 3.54 -13.92
N ALA A 11 3.02 3.57 -15.04
CA ALA A 11 3.33 4.52 -16.10
C ALA A 11 2.83 5.91 -15.68
N VAL A 12 3.70 6.90 -15.84
CA VAL A 12 3.40 8.32 -15.67
C VAL A 12 3.59 8.96 -17.04
N PHE A 13 2.59 9.68 -17.52
CA PHE A 13 2.56 10.28 -18.86
C PHE A 13 1.93 11.68 -18.82
N ASP A 14 2.04 12.42 -19.91
CA ASP A 14 1.44 13.74 -20.01
C ASP A 14 -0.07 13.65 -19.80
N PRO A 15 -0.67 14.61 -19.06
CA PRO A 15 -2.09 14.59 -18.78
C PRO A 15 -2.92 14.52 -20.05
N ILE A 16 -3.82 13.56 -20.14
CA ILE A 16 -4.75 13.37 -21.26
C ILE A 16 -6.18 13.30 -20.75
N GLU A 17 -7.11 13.94 -21.46
CA GLU A 17 -8.54 13.85 -21.15
C GLU A 17 -9.15 12.60 -21.80
N ILE A 18 -9.77 11.75 -20.98
CA ILE A 18 -10.49 10.55 -21.44
C ILE A 18 -11.81 10.51 -20.67
N GLU A 19 -12.95 10.49 -21.40
CA GLU A 19 -14.29 10.37 -20.80
C GLU A 19 -14.49 11.31 -19.61
N ASP A 20 -14.42 12.62 -19.88
CA ASP A 20 -14.66 13.72 -18.91
C ASP A 20 -13.73 13.76 -17.67
N SER A 21 -12.61 13.06 -17.70
CA SER A 21 -11.61 13.19 -16.64
C SER A 21 -10.17 13.15 -17.16
N VAL A 22 -9.31 13.93 -16.53
CA VAL A 22 -7.88 13.99 -16.83
C VAL A 22 -7.18 12.83 -16.15
N VAL A 23 -6.40 12.06 -16.91
CA VAL A 23 -5.58 10.97 -16.41
C VAL A 23 -4.11 11.22 -16.76
N GLU A 24 -3.19 10.86 -15.87
CA GLU A 24 -1.75 11.02 -16.02
C GLU A 24 -0.97 9.79 -15.52
N ARG A 25 -1.69 8.76 -15.07
CA ARG A 25 -1.09 7.54 -14.51
C ARG A 25 -1.91 6.31 -14.85
N ALA A 26 -1.22 5.22 -15.17
CA ALA A 26 -1.84 3.91 -15.33
C ALA A 26 -1.00 2.83 -14.64
N SER A 27 -1.64 1.89 -13.95
CA SER A 27 -0.94 0.77 -13.33
C SER A 27 -0.46 -0.22 -14.40
N LEU A 28 0.79 -0.66 -14.27
CA LEU A 28 1.37 -1.74 -15.07
C LEU A 28 1.35 -3.08 -14.32
N HIS A 29 0.66 -3.15 -13.18
CA HIS A 29 0.37 -4.32 -12.37
C HIS A 29 1.60 -5.05 -11.83
N ASN A 30 2.48 -5.56 -12.67
CA ASN A 30 3.71 -6.29 -12.33
C ASN A 30 4.73 -6.18 -13.48
N ILE A 31 5.93 -6.74 -13.26
CA ILE A 31 7.02 -6.69 -14.24
C ILE A 31 6.66 -7.43 -15.53
N SER A 32 6.02 -8.60 -15.44
CA SER A 32 5.62 -9.37 -16.63
C SER A 32 4.65 -8.59 -17.52
N ILE A 33 3.64 -7.95 -16.93
CA ILE A 33 2.67 -7.14 -17.68
C ILE A 33 3.35 -5.90 -18.26
N MET A 34 4.19 -5.23 -17.47
CA MET A 34 4.97 -4.08 -17.95
C MET A 34 5.82 -4.46 -19.18
N THR A 35 6.58 -5.54 -19.11
CA THR A 35 7.42 -6.01 -20.21
C THR A 35 6.58 -6.42 -21.43
N LYS A 36 5.44 -7.08 -21.19
CA LYS A 36 4.53 -7.48 -22.28
C LYS A 36 3.90 -6.28 -23.01
N LEU A 37 3.55 -5.22 -22.29
CA LEU A 37 2.87 -4.05 -22.86
C LEU A 37 3.84 -3.05 -23.49
N LEU A 38 5.00 -2.84 -22.86
CA LEU A 38 5.93 -1.79 -23.24
C LEU A 38 7.18 -2.32 -23.98
N SER A 39 7.37 -3.66 -24.05
CA SER A 39 8.56 -4.34 -24.60
C SER A 39 9.85 -3.82 -23.96
N SER A 40 10.39 -2.72 -24.46
CA SER A 40 11.58 -2.04 -23.97
C SER A 40 11.21 -0.61 -23.58
N PRO A 41 10.74 -0.37 -22.33
CA PRO A 41 10.26 0.94 -21.94
C PRO A 41 11.36 2.01 -21.95
N TYR A 42 11.05 3.20 -22.47
CA TYR A 42 11.95 4.34 -22.52
C TYR A 42 11.23 5.65 -22.22
N VAL A 43 11.98 6.67 -21.83
CA VAL A 43 11.43 8.01 -21.56
C VAL A 43 10.92 8.64 -22.85
N GLY A 44 9.68 9.13 -22.84
CA GLY A 44 9.01 9.69 -24.01
C GLY A 44 8.37 8.66 -24.96
N GLN A 45 8.29 7.39 -24.56
CA GLN A 45 7.58 6.35 -25.32
C GLN A 45 6.11 6.72 -25.48
N LYS A 46 5.62 6.67 -26.70
CA LYS A 46 4.19 6.86 -26.96
C LYS A 46 3.41 5.63 -26.59
N ILE A 47 2.34 5.83 -25.87
CA ILE A 47 1.46 4.78 -25.35
C ILE A 47 0.00 5.11 -25.67
N GLU A 48 -0.82 4.10 -25.89
CA GLU A 48 -2.26 4.24 -25.98
C GLU A 48 -2.89 3.92 -24.62
N VAL A 49 -3.74 4.84 -24.15
CA VAL A 49 -4.40 4.73 -22.85
C VAL A 49 -5.91 4.73 -23.02
N PHE A 50 -6.59 3.86 -22.30
CA PHE A 50 -8.05 3.79 -22.25
C PHE A 50 -8.52 3.61 -20.79
N LYS A 51 -9.82 3.78 -20.55
CA LYS A 51 -10.42 3.46 -19.25
C LYS A 51 -11.12 2.12 -19.27
N ALA A 52 -10.64 1.14 -18.53
CA ALA A 52 -11.37 -0.07 -18.26
C ALA A 52 -12.56 0.23 -17.33
N ASN A 53 -13.74 -0.28 -17.68
CA ASN A 53 -14.99 -0.04 -16.95
C ASN A 53 -15.29 1.45 -16.72
N MET A 54 -14.89 2.34 -17.67
CA MET A 54 -15.09 3.79 -17.64
C MET A 54 -14.41 4.51 -16.45
N ILE A 55 -13.57 3.82 -15.65
CA ILE A 55 -13.02 4.36 -14.41
C ILE A 55 -11.50 4.18 -14.33
N ILE A 56 -10.97 3.00 -14.71
CA ILE A 56 -9.59 2.62 -14.40
C ILE A 56 -8.69 2.81 -15.62
N PRO A 57 -7.73 3.77 -15.62
CA PRO A 57 -6.79 3.95 -16.72
C PRO A 57 -5.90 2.71 -16.91
N GLN A 58 -5.81 2.24 -18.14
CA GLN A 58 -4.97 1.11 -18.55
C GLN A 58 -4.27 1.44 -19.87
N ILE A 59 -3.14 0.78 -20.12
CA ILE A 59 -2.39 0.88 -21.37
C ILE A 59 -2.79 -0.29 -22.25
N SER A 60 -3.17 -0.01 -23.49
CA SER A 60 -3.49 -1.01 -24.52
C SER A 60 -2.29 -1.40 -25.36
N SER A 61 -1.47 -0.42 -25.72
CA SER A 61 -0.29 -0.61 -26.58
C SER A 61 0.77 0.46 -26.32
N ALA A 62 1.98 0.22 -26.84
CA ALA A 62 3.09 1.16 -26.84
C ALA A 62 3.86 1.07 -28.15
N GLU A 63 4.41 2.19 -28.61
CA GLU A 63 5.31 2.20 -29.79
C GLU A 63 6.66 1.58 -29.44
N GLU A 64 7.21 0.81 -30.38
CA GLU A 64 8.58 0.28 -30.26
C GLU A 64 9.62 1.42 -30.33
N PRO A 65 10.82 1.24 -29.71
CA PRO A 65 11.87 2.23 -29.82
C PRO A 65 12.24 2.50 -31.28
N PRO A 66 12.43 3.77 -31.67
CA PRO A 66 12.77 4.09 -33.05
C PRO A 66 14.17 3.54 -33.41
N VAL A 67 14.27 2.87 -34.57
CA VAL A 67 15.51 2.25 -35.03
C VAL A 67 16.58 3.31 -35.25
N GLY A 68 17.75 3.12 -34.60
CA GLY A 68 18.90 4.00 -34.75
C GLY A 68 18.83 5.31 -33.95
N ALA A 69 17.79 5.58 -33.20
CA ALA A 69 17.72 6.71 -32.29
C ALA A 69 18.29 6.35 -30.91
N TYR A 70 18.94 7.32 -30.28
CA TYR A 70 19.30 7.21 -28.87
C TYR A 70 18.07 7.46 -28.01
N VAL A 71 17.69 6.49 -27.18
CA VAL A 71 16.59 6.59 -26.23
C VAL A 71 17.07 6.23 -24.84
N ASP A 72 16.47 6.88 -23.82
CA ASP A 72 16.78 6.62 -22.42
C ASP A 72 15.87 5.47 -21.91
N PHE A 73 16.43 4.26 -21.90
CA PHE A 73 15.69 3.06 -21.46
C PHE A 73 15.45 3.08 -19.96
N ILE A 74 14.25 2.69 -19.57
CA ILE A 74 13.84 2.58 -18.17
C ILE A 74 14.19 1.19 -17.66
N GLU A 75 15.18 1.12 -16.80
CA GLU A 75 15.60 -0.11 -16.16
C GLU A 75 14.75 -0.45 -14.95
N ILE A 76 14.60 -1.76 -14.68
CA ILE A 76 13.95 -2.22 -13.45
C ILE A 76 14.88 -1.93 -12.27
N PRO A 77 14.44 -1.16 -11.25
CA PRO A 77 15.31 -0.72 -10.19
C PRO A 77 15.83 -1.90 -9.35
N THR A 78 17.13 -1.95 -9.14
CA THR A 78 17.81 -2.92 -8.25
C THR A 78 17.84 -2.44 -6.80
N ILE A 79 17.47 -1.18 -6.58
CA ILE A 79 17.43 -0.51 -5.27
C ILE A 79 16.01 -0.02 -5.00
N CYS A 80 15.53 -0.28 -3.78
CA CYS A 80 14.21 0.18 -3.36
C CYS A 80 14.18 1.73 -3.29
N PRO A 81 13.25 2.39 -3.98
CA PRO A 81 13.18 3.86 -4.00
C PRO A 81 12.77 4.48 -2.65
N ILE A 82 12.30 3.65 -1.68
CA ILE A 82 11.84 4.13 -0.38
C ILE A 82 12.95 4.01 0.67
N CYS A 83 13.63 2.87 0.74
CA CYS A 83 14.57 2.60 1.85
C CYS A 83 16.02 2.39 1.38
N GLY A 84 16.32 2.49 0.08
CA GLY A 84 17.66 2.23 -0.46
C GLY A 84 18.12 0.76 -0.39
N GLY A 85 17.31 -0.15 0.16
CA GLY A 85 17.65 -1.58 0.23
C GLY A 85 17.52 -2.26 -1.13
N THR A 86 18.10 -3.44 -1.26
CA THR A 86 18.07 -4.24 -2.50
C THR A 86 16.64 -4.65 -2.89
N THR A 87 16.39 -4.73 -4.20
CA THR A 87 15.16 -5.32 -4.74
C THR A 87 15.47 -6.65 -5.43
N LEU A 88 14.49 -7.55 -5.43
CA LEU A 88 14.57 -8.84 -6.13
C LEU A 88 13.34 -9.04 -7.02
N LYS A 89 13.55 -9.57 -8.21
CA LYS A 89 12.49 -10.13 -9.04
C LYS A 89 12.09 -11.48 -8.47
N VAL A 90 10.83 -11.64 -8.14
CA VAL A 90 10.27 -12.89 -7.60
C VAL A 90 9.21 -13.38 -8.58
N LYS A 91 9.34 -14.62 -9.00
CA LYS A 91 8.36 -15.30 -9.86
C LYS A 91 7.28 -15.92 -8.98
N ASP A 92 6.02 -15.59 -9.27
CA ASP A 92 4.84 -16.19 -8.65
C ASP A 92 3.93 -16.68 -9.77
N ASN A 93 3.89 -17.99 -9.96
CA ASN A 93 3.30 -18.64 -11.14
C ASN A 93 3.91 -18.07 -12.44
N GLU A 94 3.07 -17.44 -13.29
CA GLU A 94 3.49 -16.83 -14.55
C GLU A 94 3.85 -15.32 -14.43
N SER A 95 3.74 -14.76 -13.24
CA SER A 95 3.95 -13.34 -13.00
C SER A 95 5.30 -13.09 -12.33
N GLU A 96 6.05 -12.10 -12.83
CA GLU A 96 7.23 -11.56 -12.16
C GLU A 96 6.86 -10.29 -11.40
N MET A 97 7.21 -10.27 -10.12
CA MET A 97 7.01 -9.13 -9.22
C MET A 97 8.35 -8.63 -8.71
N LEU A 98 8.47 -7.32 -8.54
CA LEU A 98 9.61 -6.71 -7.89
C LEU A 98 9.33 -6.55 -6.40
N LYS A 99 10.20 -7.09 -5.53
CA LYS A 99 10.06 -6.99 -4.07
C LYS A 99 11.28 -6.31 -3.45
N CYS A 100 11.04 -5.49 -2.45
CA CYS A 100 12.10 -4.98 -1.58
C CYS A 100 12.50 -6.09 -0.59
N THR A 101 13.80 -6.34 -0.42
CA THR A 101 14.31 -7.38 0.51
C THR A 101 14.46 -6.89 1.93
N ASN A 102 14.53 -5.56 2.15
CA ASN A 102 14.67 -5.01 3.48
C ASN A 102 13.39 -5.23 4.31
N SER A 103 13.46 -6.06 5.36
CA SER A 103 12.35 -6.31 6.30
C SER A 103 11.90 -5.05 7.03
N ASN A 104 12.81 -4.11 7.27
CA ASN A 104 12.57 -2.86 8.00
C ASN A 104 12.27 -1.67 7.07
N CYS A 105 11.84 -1.94 5.83
CA CYS A 105 11.49 -0.88 4.90
C CYS A 105 10.28 -0.08 5.41
N GLU A 106 10.44 1.24 5.52
CA GLU A 106 9.36 2.14 5.97
C GLU A 106 8.11 2.02 5.09
N GLY A 107 8.27 1.81 3.78
CA GLY A 107 7.15 1.60 2.88
C GLY A 107 6.37 0.32 3.17
N LYS A 108 6.99 -0.72 3.71
CA LYS A 108 6.31 -1.92 4.20
C LYS A 108 5.55 -1.61 5.48
N PHE A 109 6.21 -0.95 6.40
CA PHE A 109 5.63 -0.62 7.72
C PHE A 109 4.40 0.27 7.57
N ILE A 110 4.48 1.37 6.83
CA ILE A 110 3.35 2.29 6.65
C ILE A 110 2.13 1.61 5.98
N ASN A 111 2.35 0.74 4.99
CA ASN A 111 1.26 0.03 4.33
C ASN A 111 0.66 -1.08 5.20
N ARG A 112 1.47 -1.75 6.02
CA ARG A 112 1.00 -2.69 7.04
C ARG A 112 0.16 -1.96 8.10
N LEU A 113 0.63 -0.81 8.57
CA LEU A 113 -0.07 0.03 9.53
C LEU A 113 -1.40 0.55 8.96
N ASN A 114 -1.40 1.04 7.72
CA ASN A 114 -2.61 1.50 7.03
C ASN A 114 -3.64 0.37 6.84
N HIS A 115 -3.19 -0.86 6.59
CA HIS A 115 -4.08 -2.02 6.56
C HIS A 115 -4.64 -2.33 7.95
N PHE A 116 -3.79 -2.29 8.97
CA PHE A 116 -4.16 -2.59 10.37
C PHE A 116 -5.27 -1.66 10.86
N VAL A 117 -5.14 -0.35 10.66
CA VAL A 117 -6.14 0.64 11.08
C VAL A 117 -7.28 0.83 10.10
N GLY A 118 -7.13 0.34 8.88
CA GLY A 118 -8.08 0.58 7.77
C GLY A 118 -9.40 -0.19 7.91
N LYS A 119 -10.35 0.10 7.00
CA LYS A 119 -11.71 -0.46 6.98
C LYS A 119 -11.76 -2.00 6.98
N LYS A 120 -10.76 -2.66 6.39
CA LYS A 120 -10.66 -4.14 6.36
C LYS A 120 -9.99 -4.71 7.62
N GLY A 121 -9.36 -3.88 8.43
CA GLY A 121 -8.75 -4.23 9.70
C GLY A 121 -9.61 -3.77 10.88
N LEU A 122 -9.07 -2.88 11.71
CA LEU A 122 -9.72 -2.38 12.93
C LEU A 122 -10.72 -1.23 12.66
N ASP A 123 -10.79 -0.70 11.45
CA ASP A 123 -11.67 0.40 11.01
C ASP A 123 -11.58 1.65 11.89
N ILE A 124 -10.37 2.06 12.25
CA ILE A 124 -10.11 3.23 13.10
C ILE A 124 -10.30 4.51 12.25
N LYS A 125 -11.43 5.16 12.41
CA LYS A 125 -11.76 6.37 11.66
C LYS A 125 -10.80 7.52 11.98
N GLY A 126 -10.41 8.27 10.92
CA GLY A 126 -9.54 9.43 11.05
C GLY A 126 -8.03 9.14 10.93
N LEU A 127 -7.61 7.88 10.97
CA LEU A 127 -6.23 7.46 10.68
C LEU A 127 -6.06 7.19 9.18
N SER A 128 -5.99 8.25 8.38
CA SER A 128 -5.63 8.14 6.96
C SER A 128 -4.14 7.83 6.78
N LEU A 129 -3.73 7.38 5.57
CA LEU A 129 -2.32 7.16 5.25
C LEU A 129 -1.46 8.40 5.56
N MET A 130 -1.93 9.60 5.17
CA MET A 130 -1.23 10.86 5.46
C MET A 130 -1.13 11.15 6.98
N THR A 131 -2.14 10.77 7.76
CA THR A 131 -2.09 10.90 9.21
C THR A 131 -1.05 9.95 9.81
N LEU A 132 -1.01 8.71 9.33
CA LEU A 132 -0.04 7.71 9.78
C LEU A 132 1.40 8.11 9.45
N GLU A 133 1.64 8.65 8.25
CA GLU A 133 2.95 9.20 7.87
C GLU A 133 3.41 10.29 8.84
N LYS A 134 2.51 11.22 9.20
CA LYS A 134 2.83 12.26 10.20
C LYS A 134 3.17 11.67 11.56
N LEU A 135 2.40 10.69 12.04
CA LEU A 135 2.62 10.03 13.33
C LEU A 135 3.97 9.29 13.38
N ILE A 136 4.35 8.63 12.28
CA ILE A 136 5.66 7.97 12.14
C ILE A 136 6.77 9.03 12.12
N ASN A 137 6.64 10.09 11.32
CA ASN A 137 7.63 11.17 11.22
C ASN A 137 7.82 11.93 12.55
N TRP A 138 6.79 12.02 13.41
CA TRP A 138 6.92 12.59 14.75
C TRP A 138 7.54 11.61 15.75
N GLY A 139 7.80 10.36 15.36
CA GLY A 139 8.36 9.33 16.23
C GLY A 139 7.36 8.75 17.24
N TRP A 140 6.04 8.99 17.05
CA TRP A 140 5.01 8.51 17.97
C TRP A 140 4.55 7.09 17.66
N VAL A 141 4.82 6.60 16.44
CA VAL A 141 4.43 5.27 15.98
C VAL A 141 5.63 4.60 15.31
N SER A 142 6.11 3.52 15.90
CA SER A 142 7.18 2.66 15.41
C SER A 142 6.76 1.20 15.27
N CYS A 143 5.65 0.82 15.91
CA CYS A 143 5.04 -0.51 15.79
C CYS A 143 3.50 -0.40 15.83
N LEU A 144 2.80 -1.51 15.55
CA LEU A 144 1.32 -1.53 15.50
C LEU A 144 0.68 -1.17 16.85
N SER A 145 1.30 -1.58 17.95
CA SER A 145 0.78 -1.33 19.30
C SER A 145 0.83 0.14 19.72
N ASP A 146 1.74 0.94 19.13
CA ASP A 146 1.86 2.36 19.46
C ASP A 146 0.60 3.16 19.14
N ILE A 147 -0.21 2.70 18.18
CA ILE A 147 -1.52 3.30 17.87
C ILE A 147 -2.39 3.42 19.12
N PHE A 148 -2.34 2.43 20.01
CA PHE A 148 -3.13 2.42 21.24
C PHE A 148 -2.56 3.29 22.36
N ASN A 149 -1.34 3.81 22.19
CA ASN A 149 -0.65 4.70 23.13
C ASN A 149 -0.74 6.18 22.73
N LEU A 150 -1.36 6.50 21.58
CA LEU A 150 -1.43 7.86 21.02
C LEU A 150 -2.14 8.87 21.95
N LYS A 151 -2.93 8.39 22.90
CA LYS A 151 -3.57 9.24 23.93
C LYS A 151 -2.56 10.04 24.74
N SER A 152 -1.35 9.52 24.97
CA SER A 152 -0.28 10.20 25.69
C SER A 152 0.22 11.46 24.99
N TYR A 153 0.09 11.53 23.66
CA TYR A 153 0.50 12.67 22.83
C TYR A 153 -0.63 13.68 22.57
N LYS A 154 -1.83 13.50 23.17
CA LYS A 154 -3.01 14.34 22.89
C LYS A 154 -2.70 15.82 22.95
N GLN A 155 -2.03 16.30 23.99
CA GLN A 155 -1.75 17.73 24.20
C GLN A 155 -0.83 18.31 23.12
N GLU A 156 0.14 17.54 22.69
CA GLU A 156 1.04 17.92 21.61
C GLU A 156 0.33 17.80 20.24
N TRP A 157 -0.48 16.75 20.04
CA TRP A 157 -1.16 16.49 18.77
C TRP A 157 -2.11 17.61 18.36
N ILE A 158 -2.87 18.18 19.31
CA ILE A 158 -3.80 19.28 19.02
C ILE A 158 -3.10 20.57 18.57
N THR A 159 -1.80 20.71 18.81
CA THR A 159 -0.99 21.86 18.36
C THR A 159 -0.37 21.65 16.98
N LYS A 160 -0.40 20.44 16.44
CA LYS A 160 0.20 20.13 15.12
C LYS A 160 -0.66 20.68 13.98
N PRO A 161 -0.05 21.16 12.88
CA PRO A 161 -0.76 21.65 11.71
C PRO A 161 -1.74 20.64 11.12
N GLY A 162 -2.98 21.07 10.91
CA GLY A 162 -4.05 20.23 10.36
C GLY A 162 -4.80 19.38 11.38
N PHE A 163 -4.51 19.55 12.67
CA PHE A 163 -5.22 18.88 13.76
C PHE A 163 -5.78 19.93 14.76
N GLY A 164 -6.95 19.63 15.29
CA GLY A 164 -7.57 20.41 16.32
C GLY A 164 -8.18 19.50 17.38
N ILE A 165 -8.64 20.05 18.50
CA ILE A 165 -9.18 19.30 19.64
C ILE A 165 -10.21 18.26 19.18
N LYS A 166 -11.22 18.69 18.40
CA LYS A 166 -12.31 17.82 17.95
C LYS A 166 -11.83 16.67 17.06
N SER A 167 -10.89 16.93 16.13
CA SER A 167 -10.37 15.89 15.24
C SER A 167 -9.55 14.86 15.98
N VAL A 168 -8.68 15.31 16.90
CA VAL A 168 -7.86 14.44 17.74
C VAL A 168 -8.73 13.60 18.68
N ASP A 169 -9.73 14.20 19.33
CA ASP A 169 -10.67 13.48 20.19
C ASP A 169 -11.45 12.40 19.44
N ASN A 170 -11.90 12.70 18.22
CA ASN A 170 -12.58 11.71 17.37
C ASN A 170 -11.67 10.52 17.03
N ILE A 171 -10.40 10.77 16.70
CA ILE A 171 -9.44 9.71 16.41
C ILE A 171 -9.17 8.88 17.66
N LEU A 172 -8.90 9.51 18.81
CA LEU A 172 -8.64 8.81 20.06
C LEU A 172 -9.83 7.97 20.51
N ASN A 173 -11.06 8.47 20.35
CA ASN A 173 -12.27 7.70 20.61
C ASN A 173 -12.42 6.52 19.66
N ALA A 174 -12.10 6.68 18.37
CA ALA A 174 -12.11 5.59 17.41
C ALA A 174 -11.08 4.50 17.75
N ILE A 175 -9.88 4.89 18.20
CA ILE A 175 -8.86 3.97 18.70
C ILE A 175 -9.38 3.18 19.90
N GLU A 176 -9.96 3.85 20.89
CA GLU A 176 -10.47 3.20 22.09
C GLU A 176 -11.60 2.22 21.77
N ASN A 177 -12.54 2.61 20.89
CA ASN A 177 -13.61 1.72 20.43
C ASN A 177 -13.09 0.48 19.68
N SER A 178 -11.95 0.59 19.00
CA SER A 178 -11.35 -0.53 18.27
C SER A 178 -10.73 -1.62 19.15
N ARG A 179 -10.52 -1.33 20.45
CA ARG A 179 -10.00 -2.32 21.43
C ARG A 179 -10.93 -3.51 21.64
N THR A 180 -12.22 -3.33 21.41
CA THR A 180 -13.25 -4.36 21.55
C THR A 180 -13.69 -4.96 20.20
N CYS A 181 -12.76 -5.06 19.24
CA CYS A 181 -13.04 -5.64 17.95
C CYS A 181 -13.23 -7.18 18.04
N ASN A 182 -13.94 -7.73 17.05
CA ASN A 182 -14.07 -9.18 16.91
C ASN A 182 -12.72 -9.83 16.57
N LEU A 183 -12.46 -11.03 17.05
CA LEU A 183 -11.24 -11.78 16.78
C LEU A 183 -10.95 -11.93 15.27
N SER A 184 -11.97 -12.18 14.45
CA SER A 184 -11.82 -12.25 12.99
C SER A 184 -11.32 -10.94 12.36
N ASN A 185 -11.77 -9.79 12.87
CA ASN A 185 -11.31 -8.48 12.42
C ASN A 185 -9.86 -8.24 12.84
N PHE A 186 -9.52 -8.62 14.08
CA PHE A 186 -8.15 -8.53 14.58
C PHE A 186 -7.17 -9.39 13.77
N ILE A 187 -7.50 -10.66 13.51
CA ILE A 187 -6.70 -11.56 12.67
C ILE A 187 -6.53 -10.96 11.27
N THR A 188 -7.60 -10.44 10.67
CA THR A 188 -7.53 -9.76 9.36
C THR A 188 -6.63 -8.53 9.42
N ALA A 189 -6.73 -7.73 10.48
CA ALA A 189 -5.94 -6.51 10.67
C ALA A 189 -4.44 -6.78 10.74
N LEU A 190 -4.01 -7.89 11.34
CA LEU A 190 -2.60 -8.29 11.40
C LEU A 190 -1.97 -8.46 10.02
N GLY A 191 -2.78 -8.67 8.97
CA GLY A 191 -2.32 -8.75 7.59
C GLY A 191 -1.44 -9.96 7.30
N ILE A 192 -1.69 -11.07 7.99
CA ILE A 192 -0.99 -12.35 7.79
C ILE A 192 -1.16 -12.79 6.33
N PRO A 193 -0.07 -13.16 5.63
CA PRO A 193 -0.17 -13.61 4.25
C PRO A 193 -1.19 -14.74 4.08
N LEU A 194 -1.98 -14.70 3.00
CA LEU A 194 -3.06 -15.63 2.67
C LEU A 194 -4.26 -15.64 3.63
N ILE A 195 -4.21 -14.96 4.75
CA ILE A 195 -5.32 -14.84 5.69
C ILE A 195 -6.09 -13.53 5.44
N GLY A 196 -7.13 -13.62 4.62
CA GLY A 196 -8.06 -12.52 4.37
C GLY A 196 -9.31 -12.61 5.26
N THR A 197 -10.27 -11.73 5.03
CA THR A 197 -11.50 -11.62 5.83
C THR A 197 -12.29 -12.94 5.92
N THR A 198 -12.40 -13.70 4.81
CA THR A 198 -13.10 -14.99 4.78
C THR A 198 -12.39 -16.02 5.64
N VAL A 199 -11.08 -16.21 5.43
CA VAL A 199 -10.28 -17.16 6.20
C VAL A 199 -10.25 -16.78 7.68
N SER A 200 -10.14 -15.50 8.02
CA SER A 200 -10.20 -15.03 9.40
C SER A 200 -11.52 -15.39 10.09
N LYS A 201 -12.66 -15.26 9.38
CA LYS A 201 -13.98 -15.68 9.89
C LYS A 201 -14.06 -17.20 10.08
N ASP A 202 -13.50 -17.97 9.16
CA ASP A 202 -13.50 -19.43 9.29
C ASP A 202 -12.62 -19.88 10.46
N LEU A 203 -11.45 -19.28 10.63
CA LEU A 203 -10.57 -19.55 11.78
C LEU A 203 -11.26 -19.30 13.12
N THR A 204 -12.10 -18.25 13.24
CA THR A 204 -12.82 -17.96 14.50
C THR A 204 -13.96 -18.93 14.81
N LYS A 205 -14.31 -19.83 13.91
CA LYS A 205 -15.22 -20.95 14.22
C LYS A 205 -14.50 -22.04 15.04
N TYR A 206 -13.17 -22.14 14.92
CA TYR A 206 -12.35 -23.12 15.62
C TYR A 206 -11.65 -22.53 16.84
N PHE A 207 -11.26 -21.25 16.79
CA PHE A 207 -10.53 -20.54 17.82
C PHE A 207 -11.41 -19.47 18.45
N ASN A 208 -11.81 -19.65 19.70
CA ASN A 208 -12.71 -18.73 20.40
C ASN A 208 -12.00 -17.53 21.03
N SER A 209 -10.65 -17.54 21.10
CA SER A 209 -9.84 -16.46 21.66
C SER A 209 -8.53 -16.32 20.92
N TRP A 210 -7.87 -15.17 21.12
CA TRP A 210 -6.52 -14.90 20.60
C TRP A 210 -5.49 -15.90 21.12
N GLU A 211 -5.55 -16.22 22.42
CA GLU A 211 -4.63 -17.15 23.08
C GLU A 211 -4.72 -18.55 22.46
N SER A 212 -5.94 -19.03 22.19
CA SER A 212 -6.14 -20.33 21.52
C SER A 212 -5.62 -20.35 20.10
N PHE A 213 -5.75 -19.23 19.37
CA PHE A 213 -5.21 -19.08 18.03
C PHE A 213 -3.68 -19.02 18.04
N GLN A 214 -3.11 -18.23 18.95
CA GLN A 214 -1.65 -18.06 19.06
C GLN A 214 -0.94 -19.35 19.46
N SER A 215 -1.54 -20.17 20.32
CA SER A 215 -0.95 -21.45 20.75
C SER A 215 -1.02 -22.55 19.69
N ALA A 216 -1.76 -22.36 18.60
CA ALA A 216 -1.88 -23.31 17.50
C ALA A 216 -0.90 -23.04 16.34
N ILE A 217 -0.12 -21.95 16.41
CA ILE A 217 0.90 -21.55 15.43
C ILE A 217 2.29 -21.85 16.00
#